data_79aaa7b15e84370338a5bda97cbc1dce
#
_entry.id   79aaa7b15e84370338a5bda97cbc1dce
#
_cell.length_a   1.000
_cell.length_b   1.000
_cell.length_c   1.000
_cell.angle_alpha   90.00
_cell.angle_beta   90.00
_cell.angle_gamma   90.00
#
_symmetry.space_group_name_H-M   'P 1'
#
loop_
_entity.id
_entity.type
_entity.pdbx_description
1 polymer ?
#
loop_
_entity_poly.entity_id
_entity_poly.type
_entity_poly.pdbx_seq_one_letter_code
_entity_poly.pdbx_strand_id
1 'polypeptide(L)'
;MNRFNFNTVGLFTRDNKATVDFYTKTFGFTTDWDGIQPNVEMTLGDMRIILFPRDAFEQMVSRKFQYPEGFNGTMELAFDVPTFADVDKEYQHALTNGAASVLPPTTEPWGQRTCYVADPDGNLIEIGSFIDK
;
A
#
# COMPACT_ATOMS: atom_id res chain seq x y z
N MET A 1 -24.84 17.28 6.78
CA MET A 1 -24.70 15.89 6.36
C MET A 1 -23.63 15.77 5.28
N ASN A 2 -22.72 14.82 5.42
CA ASN A 2 -21.69 14.59 4.44
C ASN A 2 -22.20 13.71 3.31
N ARG A 3 -22.12 14.21 2.06
CA ARG A 3 -22.53 13.46 0.86
C ARG A 3 -21.43 12.60 0.29
N PHE A 4 -20.21 12.79 0.75
CA PHE A 4 -19.06 12.10 0.19
C PHE A 4 -18.69 10.90 1.07
N ASN A 5 -18.31 9.83 0.44
CA ASN A 5 -17.85 8.63 1.11
C ASN A 5 -16.43 8.31 0.62
N PHE A 6 -15.44 8.52 1.50
CA PHE A 6 -14.05 8.25 1.17
C PHE A 6 -13.74 6.80 1.53
N ASN A 7 -13.65 5.95 0.52
CA ASN A 7 -13.46 4.51 0.74
C ASN A 7 -12.46 3.87 -0.22
N THR A 8 -11.80 4.66 -1.06
CA THR A 8 -10.96 4.10 -2.12
C THR A 8 -9.71 4.94 -2.31
N VAL A 9 -8.58 4.26 -2.45
CA VAL A 9 -7.32 4.86 -2.91
C VAL A 9 -6.97 4.22 -4.25
N GLY A 10 -6.64 5.04 -5.24
CA GLY A 10 -6.17 4.56 -6.54
C GLY A 10 -4.66 4.59 -6.62
N LEU A 11 -4.06 3.51 -7.09
CA LEU A 11 -2.63 3.44 -7.36
C LEU A 11 -2.41 3.18 -8.85
N PHE A 12 -1.52 3.96 -9.44
CA PHE A 12 -1.17 3.81 -10.84
C PHE A 12 0.10 2.98 -10.93
N THR A 13 0.01 1.83 -11.59
CA THR A 13 1.02 0.78 -11.49
C THR A 13 1.81 0.63 -12.78
N ARG A 14 3.03 0.13 -12.63
CA ARG A 14 3.81 -0.38 -13.77
C ARG A 14 3.41 -1.81 -14.11
N ASP A 15 3.04 -2.59 -13.08
CA ASP A 15 2.74 -4.02 -13.22
C ASP A 15 1.66 -4.40 -12.21
N ASN A 16 0.43 -4.55 -12.69
CA ASN A 16 -0.69 -4.91 -11.83
C ASN A 16 -0.46 -6.22 -11.07
N LYS A 17 0.09 -7.23 -11.75
CA LYS A 17 0.27 -8.54 -11.11
C LYS A 17 1.23 -8.47 -9.93
N ALA A 18 2.34 -7.77 -10.07
CA ALA A 18 3.28 -7.59 -8.98
C ALA A 18 2.63 -6.90 -7.80
N THR A 19 1.83 -5.88 -8.06
CA THR A 19 1.15 -5.10 -7.02
C THR A 19 0.02 -5.88 -6.37
N VAL A 20 -0.77 -6.63 -7.15
CA VAL A 20 -1.80 -7.53 -6.61
C VAL A 20 -1.18 -8.57 -5.69
N ASP A 21 -0.12 -9.23 -6.15
CA ASP A 21 0.56 -10.25 -5.35
C ASP A 21 1.09 -9.66 -4.04
N PHE A 22 1.67 -8.47 -4.12
CA PHE A 22 2.21 -7.81 -2.93
C PHE A 22 1.13 -7.53 -1.89
N TYR A 23 0.04 -6.85 -2.28
CA TYR A 23 -1.00 -6.42 -1.34
C TYR A 23 -1.84 -7.60 -0.83
N THR A 24 -2.09 -8.59 -1.66
CA THR A 24 -2.85 -9.77 -1.21
C THR A 24 -2.03 -10.63 -0.25
N LYS A 25 -0.77 -10.87 -0.54
CA LYS A 25 0.10 -11.72 0.29
C LYS A 25 0.57 -11.01 1.56
N THR A 26 0.81 -9.71 1.48
CA THR A 26 1.37 -8.97 2.61
C THR A 26 0.29 -8.54 3.58
N PHE A 27 -0.81 -7.96 3.10
CA PHE A 27 -1.81 -7.30 3.94
C PHE A 27 -3.15 -8.02 3.98
N GLY A 28 -3.33 -9.07 3.17
CA GLY A 28 -4.57 -9.82 3.18
C GLY A 28 -5.71 -9.19 2.38
N PHE A 29 -5.41 -8.28 1.45
CA PHE A 29 -6.43 -7.81 0.52
C PHE A 29 -6.98 -8.98 -0.28
N THR A 30 -8.27 -8.90 -0.63
CA THR A 30 -8.93 -9.87 -1.49
C THR A 30 -9.30 -9.23 -2.81
N THR A 31 -9.35 -10.02 -3.89
CA THR A 31 -9.69 -9.54 -5.22
C THR A 31 -10.27 -10.64 -6.07
N ASP A 32 -11.16 -10.27 -6.98
CA ASP A 32 -11.70 -11.14 -8.02
C ASP A 32 -11.01 -10.94 -9.37
N TRP A 33 -9.86 -10.25 -9.38
CA TRP A 33 -9.18 -9.92 -10.62
C TRP A 33 -8.84 -11.18 -11.41
N ASP A 34 -9.14 -11.15 -12.72
CA ASP A 34 -8.94 -12.27 -13.63
C ASP A 34 -7.53 -12.37 -14.20
N GLY A 35 -6.64 -11.41 -13.86
CA GLY A 35 -5.29 -11.36 -14.40
C GLY A 35 -5.18 -10.64 -15.75
N ILE A 36 -6.28 -10.15 -16.31
CA ILE A 36 -6.33 -9.59 -17.66
C ILE A 36 -6.86 -8.16 -17.67
N GLN A 37 -7.94 -7.89 -16.95
CA GLN A 37 -8.56 -6.57 -16.95
C GLN A 37 -7.56 -5.49 -16.50
N PRO A 38 -7.57 -4.30 -17.15
CA PRO A 38 -6.60 -3.26 -16.80
C PRO A 38 -6.81 -2.65 -15.41
N ASN A 39 -8.05 -2.55 -14.96
CA ASN A 39 -8.33 -2.04 -13.62
C ASN A 39 -8.59 -3.20 -12.67
N VAL A 40 -8.04 -3.09 -11.47
CA VAL A 40 -8.15 -4.10 -10.44
C VAL A 40 -8.77 -3.46 -9.20
N GLU A 41 -9.72 -4.16 -8.57
CA GLU A 41 -10.23 -3.77 -7.26
C GLU A 41 -9.75 -4.78 -6.22
N MET A 42 -9.15 -4.28 -5.14
CA MET A 42 -8.77 -5.08 -3.98
C MET A 42 -9.43 -4.48 -2.76
N THR A 43 -9.92 -5.32 -1.86
CA THR A 43 -10.62 -4.87 -0.66
C THR A 43 -9.99 -5.41 0.61
N LEU A 44 -10.01 -4.59 1.65
CA LEU A 44 -9.63 -4.97 3.00
C LEU A 44 -10.56 -4.20 3.96
N GLY A 45 -11.43 -4.91 4.68
CA GLY A 45 -12.45 -4.26 5.49
C GLY A 45 -13.32 -3.36 4.61
N ASP A 46 -13.51 -2.12 5.03
CA ASP A 46 -14.34 -1.14 4.31
C ASP A 46 -13.55 -0.33 3.28
N MET A 47 -12.25 -0.59 3.15
CA MET A 47 -11.39 0.16 2.23
C MET A 47 -11.09 -0.63 0.97
N ARG A 48 -10.94 0.09 -0.12
CA ARG A 48 -10.53 -0.48 -1.41
C ARG A 48 -9.27 0.18 -1.91
N ILE A 49 -8.44 -0.59 -2.59
CA ILE A 49 -7.38 -0.07 -3.44
C ILE A 49 -7.74 -0.47 -4.87
N ILE A 50 -7.79 0.52 -5.75
CA ILE A 50 -7.99 0.30 -7.17
C ILE A 50 -6.65 0.46 -7.87
N LEU A 51 -6.28 -0.50 -8.69
CA LEU A 51 -5.08 -0.43 -9.51
C LEU A 51 -5.44 -0.13 -10.95
N PHE A 52 -4.66 0.74 -11.57
CA PHE A 52 -4.81 1.08 -12.97
C PHE A 52 -3.40 1.22 -13.57
N PRO A 53 -3.09 0.54 -14.69
CA PRO A 53 -1.79 0.72 -15.32
C PRO A 53 -1.57 2.17 -15.74
N ARG A 54 -0.37 2.68 -15.51
CA ARG A 54 -0.03 4.09 -15.78
C ARG A 54 -0.34 4.49 -17.21
N ASP A 55 0.06 3.66 -18.18
CA ASP A 55 -0.17 3.94 -19.59
C ASP A 55 -1.64 3.91 -19.95
N ALA A 56 -2.41 2.97 -19.41
CA ALA A 56 -3.84 2.89 -19.68
C ALA A 56 -4.58 4.10 -19.11
N PHE A 57 -4.20 4.56 -17.93
CA PHE A 57 -4.79 5.75 -17.33
C PHE A 57 -4.46 7.01 -18.15
N GLU A 58 -3.18 7.16 -18.53
CA GLU A 58 -2.74 8.28 -19.35
C GLU A 58 -3.51 8.34 -20.67
N GLN A 59 -3.73 7.18 -21.28
CA GLN A 59 -4.50 7.09 -22.52
C GLN A 59 -5.96 7.49 -22.29
N MET A 60 -6.56 7.03 -21.20
CA MET A 60 -7.94 7.35 -20.86
C MET A 60 -8.18 8.85 -20.69
N VAL A 61 -7.26 9.54 -20.02
CA VAL A 61 -7.41 10.98 -19.75
C VAL A 61 -6.72 11.86 -20.79
N SER A 62 -6.06 11.26 -21.78
CA SER A 62 -5.31 11.96 -22.85
C SER A 62 -4.27 12.91 -22.29
N ARG A 63 -3.49 12.45 -21.30
CA ARG A 63 -2.51 13.28 -20.61
C ARG A 63 -1.37 12.41 -20.10
N LYS A 64 -0.14 12.91 -20.20
CA LYS A 64 1.04 12.29 -19.64
C LYS A 64 1.28 12.79 -18.22
N PHE A 65 1.78 11.92 -17.37
CA PHE A 65 2.16 12.27 -16.01
C PHE A 65 3.61 11.92 -15.75
N GLN A 66 4.20 12.59 -14.75
CA GLN A 66 5.51 12.24 -14.24
C GLN A 66 5.32 11.31 -13.03
N TYR A 67 6.20 10.35 -12.91
CA TYR A 67 6.16 9.39 -11.81
C TYR A 67 7.45 9.49 -11.01
N PRO A 68 7.40 9.28 -9.69
CA PRO A 68 8.59 9.33 -8.87
C PRO A 68 9.57 8.23 -9.27
N GLU A 69 10.85 8.55 -9.22
CA GLU A 69 11.91 7.55 -9.29
C GLU A 69 12.24 7.13 -7.86
N GLY A 70 12.36 5.81 -7.62
CA GLY A 70 12.57 5.29 -6.29
C GLY A 70 11.31 5.41 -5.42
N PHE A 71 11.48 5.89 -4.19
CA PHE A 71 10.36 5.98 -3.26
C PHE A 71 9.49 7.20 -3.55
N ASN A 72 8.16 7.00 -3.43
CA ASN A 72 7.19 8.07 -3.61
C ASN A 72 6.94 8.75 -2.25
N GLY A 73 7.60 9.89 -2.03
CA GLY A 73 7.50 10.64 -0.79
C GLY A 73 6.30 11.57 -0.67
N THR A 74 5.31 11.47 -1.55
CA THR A 74 4.19 12.42 -1.57
C THR A 74 2.98 11.95 -0.77
N MET A 75 2.91 10.67 -0.43
CA MET A 75 1.82 10.11 0.37
C MET A 75 2.22 8.79 0.97
N GLU A 76 1.42 8.31 1.89
CA GLU A 76 1.59 6.97 2.45
C GLU A 76 0.24 6.30 2.64
N LEU A 77 0.25 4.97 2.65
CA LEU A 77 -0.84 4.16 3.16
C LEU A 77 -0.44 3.70 4.56
N ALA A 78 -1.34 3.82 5.52
CA ALA A 78 -1.03 3.48 6.92
C ALA A 78 -1.92 2.35 7.40
N PHE A 79 -1.29 1.37 8.04
CA PHE A 79 -1.97 0.21 8.61
C PHE A 79 -1.65 0.14 10.11
N ASP A 80 -2.68 -0.07 10.92
CA ASP A 80 -2.50 -0.34 12.35
C ASP A 80 -2.41 -1.85 12.55
N VAL A 81 -1.54 -2.25 13.47
CA VAL A 81 -1.47 -3.61 13.98
C VAL A 81 -1.68 -3.60 15.49
N PRO A 82 -2.05 -4.75 16.11
CA PRO A 82 -2.47 -4.75 17.51
C PRO A 82 -1.40 -4.29 18.50
N THR A 83 -0.13 -4.71 18.32
CA THR A 83 0.91 -4.46 19.32
C THR A 83 2.23 -4.11 18.70
N PHE A 84 3.17 -3.61 19.51
CA PHE A 84 4.55 -3.33 19.10
C PHE A 84 5.21 -4.58 18.48
N ALA A 85 5.01 -5.74 19.09
CA ALA A 85 5.59 -6.99 18.56
C ALA A 85 5.07 -7.30 17.16
N ASP A 86 3.82 -6.96 16.89
CA ASP A 86 3.23 -7.17 15.57
C ASP A 86 3.84 -6.25 14.52
N VAL A 87 4.29 -5.05 14.89
CA VAL A 87 5.01 -4.16 13.97
C VAL A 87 6.27 -4.86 13.45
N ASP A 88 7.08 -5.43 14.35
CA ASP A 88 8.30 -6.15 13.96
C ASP A 88 7.99 -7.35 13.08
N LYS A 89 6.97 -8.11 13.43
CA LYS A 89 6.55 -9.29 12.71
C LYS A 89 6.06 -8.96 11.31
N GLU A 90 5.20 -7.96 11.19
CA GLU A 90 4.63 -7.58 9.90
C GLU A 90 5.64 -6.86 9.01
N TYR A 91 6.61 -6.17 9.60
CA TYR A 91 7.74 -5.63 8.85
C TYR A 91 8.51 -6.76 8.15
N GLN A 92 8.88 -7.80 8.87
CA GLN A 92 9.59 -8.95 8.28
C GLN A 92 8.74 -9.66 7.23
N HIS A 93 7.45 -9.80 7.49
CA HIS A 93 6.52 -10.40 6.55
C HIS A 93 6.45 -9.60 5.24
N ALA A 94 6.42 -8.29 5.34
CA ALA A 94 6.41 -7.42 4.16
C ALA A 94 7.69 -7.58 3.34
N LEU A 95 8.86 -7.61 3.99
CA LEU A 95 10.12 -7.81 3.29
C LEU A 95 10.16 -9.17 2.59
N THR A 96 9.64 -10.21 3.24
CA THR A 96 9.56 -11.55 2.65
C THR A 96 8.70 -11.54 1.37
N ASN A 97 7.70 -10.67 1.30
CA ASN A 97 6.82 -10.54 0.14
C ASN A 97 7.26 -9.46 -0.84
N GLY A 98 8.50 -9.00 -0.74
CA GLY A 98 9.10 -8.15 -1.76
C GLY A 98 9.09 -6.66 -1.46
N ALA A 99 8.64 -6.23 -0.28
CA ALA A 99 8.71 -4.82 0.09
C ALA A 99 10.16 -4.36 0.24
N ALA A 100 10.42 -3.11 -0.12
CA ALA A 100 11.69 -2.47 0.20
C ALA A 100 11.58 -1.83 1.59
N SER A 101 12.65 -1.92 2.38
CA SER A 101 12.70 -1.25 3.68
C SER A 101 12.95 0.25 3.50
N VAL A 102 12.15 1.06 4.17
CA VAL A 102 12.37 2.51 4.24
C VAL A 102 12.84 2.92 5.63
N LEU A 103 12.17 2.40 6.67
CA LEU A 103 12.57 2.60 8.07
C LEU A 103 12.26 1.31 8.82
N PRO A 104 13.26 0.65 9.40
CA PRO A 104 13.02 -0.52 10.25
C PRO A 104 12.16 -0.16 11.47
N PRO A 105 11.54 -1.15 12.14
CA PRO A 105 10.73 -0.87 13.32
C PRO A 105 11.47 -0.03 14.35
N THR A 106 10.83 1.07 14.75
CA THR A 106 11.41 2.08 15.63
C THR A 106 10.33 2.54 16.60
N THR A 107 10.68 2.61 17.88
CA THR A 107 9.79 3.20 18.90
C THR A 107 10.04 4.69 18.96
N GLU A 108 9.03 5.46 18.61
CA GLU A 108 9.12 6.91 18.52
C GLU A 108 8.83 7.59 19.86
N PRO A 109 9.34 8.83 20.07
CA PRO A 109 9.14 9.52 21.35
C PRO A 109 7.68 9.76 21.73
N TRP A 110 6.76 9.75 20.75
CA TRP A 110 5.34 9.97 21.04
C TRP A 110 4.59 8.69 21.40
N GLY A 111 5.32 7.57 21.63
CA GLY A 111 4.70 6.35 22.15
C GLY A 111 4.21 5.39 21.09
N GLN A 112 4.57 5.57 19.85
CA GLN A 112 4.24 4.68 18.73
C GLN A 112 5.45 3.87 18.33
N ARG A 113 5.25 2.58 18.07
CA ARG A 113 6.25 1.82 17.33
C ARG A 113 5.78 1.72 15.88
N THR A 114 6.64 2.07 14.94
CA THR A 114 6.28 2.12 13.53
C THR A 114 7.44 1.68 12.65
N CYS A 115 7.12 1.24 11.44
CA CYS A 115 8.07 0.99 10.38
C CYS A 115 7.50 1.51 9.08
N TYR A 116 8.39 1.70 8.10
CA TYR A 116 7.99 2.08 6.75
C TYR A 116 8.60 1.13 5.76
N VAL A 117 7.77 0.67 4.85
CA VAL A 117 8.19 -0.15 3.71
C VAL A 117 7.65 0.49 2.43
N ALA A 118 8.09 0.01 1.28
CA ALA A 118 7.58 0.49 0.00
C ALA A 118 7.07 -0.68 -0.84
N ASP A 119 5.99 -0.43 -1.56
CA ASP A 119 5.39 -1.38 -2.49
C ASP A 119 6.21 -1.47 -3.80
N PRO A 120 5.82 -2.34 -4.77
CA PRO A 120 6.57 -2.49 -6.01
C PRO A 120 6.77 -1.22 -6.84
N ASP A 121 5.89 -0.24 -6.69
CA ASP A 121 6.01 1.05 -7.38
C ASP A 121 6.67 2.14 -6.52
N GLY A 122 7.12 1.78 -5.32
CA GLY A 122 7.79 2.72 -4.42
C GLY A 122 6.85 3.51 -3.53
N ASN A 123 5.56 3.18 -3.48
CA ASN A 123 4.62 3.88 -2.61
C ASN A 123 4.91 3.52 -1.15
N LEU A 124 4.92 4.54 -0.29
CA LEU A 124 5.25 4.37 1.12
C LEU A 124 4.09 3.75 1.88
N ILE A 125 4.42 2.84 2.79
CA ILE A 125 3.46 2.15 3.64
C ILE A 125 3.96 2.19 5.06
N GLU A 126 3.13 2.70 5.97
CA GLU A 126 3.42 2.67 7.40
C GLU A 126 2.69 1.48 8.04
N ILE A 127 3.38 0.79 8.94
CA ILE A 127 2.78 -0.23 9.81
C ILE A 127 3.10 0.20 11.23
N GLY A 128 2.07 0.42 12.05
CA GLY A 128 2.29 1.00 13.38
C GLY A 128 1.33 0.50 14.44
N SER A 129 1.73 0.72 15.70
CA SER A 129 0.92 0.43 16.87
C SER A 129 1.27 1.40 18.00
N PHE A 130 0.29 1.72 18.83
CA PHE A 130 0.51 2.49 20.07
C PHE A 130 0.47 1.61 21.32
N ILE A 131 0.39 0.28 21.16
CA ILE A 131 0.22 -0.66 22.27
C ILE A 131 1.49 -1.47 22.45
N ASP A 132 2.19 -1.20 23.54
CA ASP A 132 3.44 -1.90 23.89
C ASP A 132 3.09 -3.19 24.64
N LYS A 133 2.93 -4.26 23.90
CA LYS A 133 2.71 -5.60 24.43
C LYS A 133 3.46 -6.64 23.62
#